data_6f5e438d364f780d9424554d1261d0a9
#
_entry.id   6f5e438d364f780d9424554d1261d0a9
#
_cell.length_a   1.000
_cell.length_b   1.000
_cell.length_c   1.000
_cell.angle_alpha   90.00
_cell.angle_beta   90.00
_cell.angle_gamma   90.00
#
_symmetry.space_group_name_H-M   'P 1'
#
loop_
_entity.id
_entity.type
_entity.pdbx_description
1 polymer ?
#
loop_
_entity_poly.entity_id
_entity_poly.type
_entity_poly.pdbx_seq_one_letter_code
_entity_poly.pdbx_strand_id
1 'polypeptide(L)'
;MNTRKLSDKQEKRLARNIGGRQVIGSGSTPFLKGDVITSDLFIEAKTKAVESKSISVKKAWLEKAQEQAYSMRKKDYALAISFGDGKDYYVIEDSLMEDLYKCRVALEAVIESLGGLEDPLVDLPDLKAKGVRALIRRKLSNE
;
A
#
# COMPACT_ATOMS: atom_id res chain seq x y z
N MET A 1 -18.27 -6.37 -18.66
CA MET A 1 -17.48 -5.17 -18.24
C MET A 1 -16.07 -5.33 -18.73
N ASN A 2 -15.48 -4.30 -19.27
CA ASN A 2 -14.11 -4.36 -19.80
C ASN A 2 -13.11 -4.54 -18.64
N THR A 3 -12.24 -5.53 -18.72
CA THR A 3 -11.20 -5.85 -17.74
C THR A 3 -10.30 -4.64 -17.42
N ARG A 4 -10.04 -3.80 -18.41
CA ARG A 4 -9.26 -2.56 -18.23
C ARG A 4 -9.94 -1.57 -17.27
N LYS A 5 -11.27 -1.45 -17.32
CA LYS A 5 -12.01 -0.59 -16.38
C LYS A 5 -11.98 -1.12 -14.94
N LEU A 6 -11.95 -2.44 -14.79
CA LEU A 6 -11.85 -3.07 -13.47
C LEU A 6 -10.47 -2.87 -12.85
N SER A 7 -9.42 -3.03 -13.65
CA SER A 7 -8.05 -2.72 -13.21
C SER A 7 -7.91 -1.26 -12.80
N ASP A 8 -8.38 -0.33 -13.62
CA ASP A 8 -8.35 1.11 -13.31
C ASP A 8 -9.10 1.45 -12.02
N LYS A 9 -10.26 0.83 -11.79
CA LYS A 9 -11.00 1.00 -10.52
C LYS A 9 -10.23 0.47 -9.32
N GLN A 10 -9.58 -0.69 -9.46
CA GLN A 10 -8.75 -1.26 -8.41
C GLN A 10 -7.57 -0.35 -8.10
N GLU A 11 -6.85 0.09 -9.10
CA GLU A 11 -5.67 0.95 -8.94
C GLU A 11 -6.02 2.30 -8.30
N LYS A 12 -7.11 2.92 -8.70
CA LYS A 12 -7.63 4.16 -8.06
C LYS A 12 -7.96 3.94 -6.59
N ARG A 13 -8.58 2.83 -6.26
CA ARG A 13 -8.90 2.46 -4.88
C ARG A 13 -7.64 2.24 -4.06
N LEU A 14 -6.68 1.47 -4.58
CA LEU A 14 -5.39 1.22 -3.94
C LEU A 14 -4.62 2.52 -3.71
N ALA A 15 -4.50 3.36 -4.74
CA ALA A 15 -3.80 4.64 -4.65
C ALA A 15 -4.39 5.54 -3.56
N ARG A 16 -5.72 5.65 -3.52
CA ARG A 16 -6.42 6.42 -2.49
C ARG A 16 -6.18 5.86 -1.09
N ASN A 17 -6.29 4.54 -0.91
CA ASN A 17 -6.22 3.90 0.40
C ASN A 17 -4.80 3.89 0.98
N ILE A 18 -3.76 3.79 0.14
CA ILE A 18 -2.36 3.77 0.60
C ILE A 18 -1.70 5.16 0.58
N GLY A 19 -2.39 6.17 0.09
CA GLY A 19 -1.79 7.49 -0.10
C GLY A 19 -0.75 7.54 -1.21
N GLY A 20 -0.92 6.70 -2.23
CA GLY A 20 -0.05 6.61 -3.39
C GLY A 20 -0.66 7.24 -4.64
N ARG A 21 -0.09 6.92 -5.78
CA ARG A 21 -0.58 7.35 -7.09
C ARG A 21 -0.53 6.21 -8.10
N GLN A 22 -1.44 6.24 -9.06
CA GLN A 22 -1.36 5.35 -10.22
C GLN A 22 -0.15 5.73 -11.09
N VAL A 23 0.50 4.71 -11.63
CA VAL A 23 1.48 4.90 -12.69
C VAL A 23 0.73 4.97 -14.01
N ILE A 24 0.62 6.16 -14.56
CA ILE A 24 0.04 6.35 -15.89
C ILE A 24 1.11 5.99 -16.91
N GLY A 25 0.91 4.88 -17.62
CA GLY A 25 1.77 4.53 -18.73
C GLY A 25 1.64 5.56 -19.84
N SER A 26 2.66 6.38 -20.04
CA SER A 26 2.86 7.02 -21.35
C SER A 26 3.06 5.91 -22.37
N GLY A 27 2.41 6.00 -23.53
CA GLY A 27 2.38 4.91 -24.52
C GLY A 27 3.73 4.46 -25.08
N SER A 28 4.86 4.96 -24.55
CA SER A 28 6.24 4.62 -24.91
C SER A 28 6.89 3.55 -24.03
N THR A 29 6.29 3.18 -22.90
CA THR A 29 6.83 2.13 -22.02
C THR A 29 5.75 1.09 -21.68
N PRO A 30 5.81 -0.11 -22.29
CA PRO A 30 4.85 -1.19 -22.02
C PRO A 30 4.90 -1.73 -20.58
N PHE A 31 5.85 -1.29 -19.79
CA PHE A 31 6.15 -1.84 -18.45
C PHE A 31 5.41 -1.15 -17.29
N LEU A 32 4.67 -0.07 -17.55
CA LEU A 32 4.12 0.78 -16.48
C LEU A 32 2.59 0.89 -16.51
N LYS A 33 1.89 -0.10 -17.06
CA LYS A 33 0.42 -0.10 -17.07
C LYS A 33 -0.12 -0.86 -15.86
N GLY A 34 -0.83 -0.16 -15.03
CA GLY A 34 -1.69 -0.79 -14.05
C GLY A 34 -1.12 -0.92 -12.65
N ASP A 35 -0.20 -0.07 -12.29
CA ASP A 35 0.50 -0.16 -11.02
C ASP A 35 0.28 1.08 -10.16
N VAL A 36 0.46 0.92 -8.87
CA VAL A 36 0.38 1.99 -7.87
C VAL A 36 1.72 2.12 -7.18
N ILE A 37 2.16 3.34 -6.96
CA ILE A 37 3.40 3.61 -6.23
C ILE A 37 3.19 4.59 -5.09
N THR A 38 4.00 4.41 -4.05
CA THR A 38 4.26 5.40 -3.02
C THR A 38 5.70 5.89 -3.13
N SER A 39 6.21 6.61 -2.12
CA SER A 39 7.63 7.01 -2.07
C SER A 39 8.59 5.82 -2.09
N ASP A 40 8.22 4.71 -1.47
CA ASP A 40 9.09 3.57 -1.19
C ASP A 40 8.51 2.19 -1.58
N LEU A 41 7.26 2.16 -2.04
CA LEU A 41 6.54 0.92 -2.36
C LEU A 41 6.07 0.91 -3.82
N PHE A 42 6.26 -0.22 -4.48
CA PHE A 42 5.63 -0.55 -5.77
C PHE A 42 4.56 -1.61 -5.56
N ILE A 43 3.38 -1.41 -6.13
CA ILE A 43 2.23 -2.32 -6.01
C ILE A 43 1.77 -2.78 -7.39
N GLU A 44 1.89 -4.05 -7.66
CA GLU A 44 1.27 -4.71 -8.82
C GLU A 44 -0.17 -5.07 -8.48
N ALA A 45 -1.13 -4.64 -9.29
CA ALA A 45 -2.56 -4.89 -9.06
C ALA A 45 -3.08 -6.04 -9.92
N LYS A 46 -3.82 -6.95 -9.31
CA LYS A 46 -4.51 -8.07 -9.97
C LYS A 46 -5.94 -8.20 -9.45
N THR A 47 -6.90 -8.20 -10.36
CA THR A 47 -8.31 -8.41 -10.01
C THR A 47 -8.97 -9.47 -10.87
N LYS A 48 -9.94 -10.17 -10.31
CA LYS A 48 -10.86 -11.01 -11.07
C LYS A 48 -11.85 -10.13 -11.83
N ALA A 49 -12.14 -10.52 -13.08
CA ALA A 49 -13.14 -9.85 -13.90
C ALA A 49 -14.59 -10.13 -13.44
N VAL A 50 -14.79 -11.32 -12.88
CA VAL A 50 -16.04 -11.79 -12.27
C VAL A 50 -15.72 -12.18 -10.84
N GLU A 51 -16.60 -11.86 -9.91
CA GLU A 51 -16.48 -12.25 -8.52
C GLU A 51 -16.22 -13.75 -8.37
N SER A 52 -15.20 -14.10 -7.62
CA SER A 52 -14.74 -15.47 -7.43
C SER A 52 -14.42 -15.73 -5.97
N LYS A 53 -14.54 -16.98 -5.55
CA LYS A 53 -14.15 -17.43 -4.19
C LYS A 53 -12.67 -17.78 -4.09
N SER A 54 -11.96 -17.78 -5.20
CA SER A 54 -10.55 -18.14 -5.25
C SER A 54 -9.77 -17.33 -6.28
N ILE A 55 -8.49 -17.12 -5.99
CA ILE A 55 -7.52 -16.54 -6.92
C ILE A 55 -6.18 -17.25 -6.74
N SER A 56 -5.57 -17.66 -7.86
CA SER A 56 -4.23 -18.24 -7.83
C SER A 56 -3.19 -17.13 -7.94
N VAL A 57 -2.30 -17.07 -6.97
CA VAL A 57 -1.16 -16.16 -6.98
C VAL A 57 0.00 -16.84 -7.70
N LYS A 58 0.47 -16.24 -8.78
CA LYS A 58 1.61 -16.75 -9.54
C LYS A 58 2.90 -16.13 -8.99
N LYS A 59 3.92 -16.96 -8.73
CA LYS A 59 5.24 -16.49 -8.31
C LYS A 59 5.82 -15.46 -9.29
N ALA A 60 5.60 -15.66 -10.58
CA ALA A 60 6.04 -14.74 -11.62
C ALA A 60 5.50 -13.31 -11.46
N TRP A 61 4.33 -13.13 -10.85
CA TRP A 61 3.80 -11.80 -10.55
C TRP A 61 4.59 -11.08 -9.46
N LEU A 62 5.02 -11.83 -8.44
CA LEU A 62 5.86 -11.30 -7.35
C LEU A 62 7.26 -10.96 -7.87
N GLU A 63 7.86 -11.84 -8.66
CA GLU A 63 9.17 -11.62 -9.29
C GLU A 63 9.15 -10.37 -10.18
N LYS A 64 8.12 -10.21 -11.01
CA LYS A 64 7.94 -9.03 -11.85
C LYS A 64 7.75 -7.76 -11.02
N ALA A 65 6.95 -7.81 -9.96
CA ALA A 65 6.75 -6.66 -9.06
C ALA A 65 8.07 -6.25 -8.39
N GLN A 66 8.88 -7.21 -7.98
CA GLN A 66 10.20 -6.98 -7.41
C GLN A 66 11.14 -6.29 -8.42
N GLU A 67 11.19 -6.78 -9.65
CA GLU A 67 12.00 -6.18 -10.73
C GLU A 67 11.58 -4.73 -11.03
N GLN A 68 10.28 -4.48 -11.07
CA GLN A 68 9.74 -3.14 -11.31
C GLN A 68 10.02 -2.20 -10.15
N ALA A 69 9.88 -2.66 -8.91
CA ALA A 69 10.26 -1.90 -7.73
C ALA A 69 11.73 -1.50 -7.78
N TYR A 70 12.60 -2.43 -8.11
CA TYR A 70 14.03 -2.16 -8.28
C TYR A 70 14.29 -1.11 -9.37
N SER A 71 13.68 -1.26 -10.54
CA SER A 71 13.81 -0.32 -11.65
C SER A 71 13.35 1.09 -11.30
N MET A 72 12.32 1.20 -10.48
CA MET A 72 11.74 2.46 -10.03
C MET A 72 12.39 2.99 -8.73
N ARG A 73 13.44 2.34 -8.25
CA ARG A 73 14.15 2.66 -7.01
C ARG A 73 13.22 2.69 -5.79
N LYS A 74 12.26 1.76 -5.77
CA LYS A 74 11.40 1.54 -4.60
C LYS A 74 12.05 0.52 -3.68
N LYS A 75 11.94 0.76 -2.38
CA LYS A 75 12.52 -0.12 -1.35
C LYS A 75 11.81 -1.48 -1.32
N ASP A 76 10.50 -1.47 -1.44
CA ASP A 76 9.65 -2.63 -1.26
C ASP A 76 8.67 -2.80 -2.43
N TYR A 77 8.11 -3.99 -2.56
CA TYR A 77 7.06 -4.32 -3.50
C TYR A 77 5.93 -5.10 -2.81
N ALA A 78 4.76 -5.04 -3.40
CA ALA A 78 3.59 -5.80 -3.00
C ALA A 78 2.77 -6.23 -4.23
N LEU A 79 2.04 -7.32 -4.08
CA LEU A 79 0.99 -7.70 -4.99
C LEU A 79 -0.35 -7.40 -4.31
N ALA A 80 -1.20 -6.61 -4.94
CA ALA A 80 -2.57 -6.39 -4.49
C ALA A 80 -3.52 -7.25 -5.31
N ILE A 81 -4.27 -8.12 -4.65
CA ILE A 81 -5.25 -9.00 -5.28
C ILE A 81 -6.67 -8.63 -4.88
N SER A 82 -7.61 -8.78 -5.81
CA SER A 82 -9.04 -8.64 -5.56
C SER A 82 -9.79 -9.82 -6.16
N PHE A 83 -10.74 -10.35 -5.40
CA PHE A 83 -11.63 -11.43 -5.86
C PHE A 83 -12.75 -10.93 -6.78
N GLY A 84 -12.74 -9.66 -7.15
CA GLY A 84 -13.78 -9.04 -7.97
C GLY A 84 -14.95 -8.46 -7.16
N ASP A 85 -14.82 -8.44 -5.84
CA ASP A 85 -15.82 -7.97 -4.87
C ASP A 85 -15.57 -6.52 -4.37
N GLY A 86 -14.57 -5.84 -4.91
CA GLY A 86 -14.21 -4.48 -4.51
C GLY A 86 -13.33 -4.39 -3.28
N LYS A 87 -12.88 -5.51 -2.72
CA LYS A 87 -11.89 -5.58 -1.64
C LYS A 87 -10.53 -5.95 -2.18
N ASP A 88 -9.50 -5.42 -1.53
CA ASP A 88 -8.11 -5.70 -1.86
C ASP A 88 -7.41 -6.38 -0.70
N TYR A 89 -6.53 -7.30 -1.05
CA TYR A 89 -5.64 -8.02 -0.15
C TYR A 89 -4.22 -7.87 -0.67
N TYR A 90 -3.25 -7.77 0.24
CA TYR A 90 -1.86 -7.69 -0.16
C TYR A 90 -1.14 -9.01 0.07
N VAL A 91 -0.35 -9.41 -0.92
CA VAL A 91 0.66 -10.45 -0.80
C VAL A 91 2.01 -9.78 -0.79
N ILE A 92 2.74 -9.94 0.30
CA ILE A 92 4.05 -9.33 0.55
C ILE A 92 5.02 -10.38 1.05
N GLU A 93 6.32 -10.09 0.96
CA GLU A 93 7.33 -10.93 1.58
C GLU A 93 7.22 -10.90 3.11
N ASP A 94 7.65 -11.99 3.74
CA ASP A 94 7.68 -12.14 5.19
C ASP A 94 8.49 -11.02 5.87
N SER A 95 9.65 -10.67 5.31
CA SER A 95 10.50 -9.59 5.81
C SER A 95 9.77 -8.24 5.87
N LEU A 96 8.99 -7.91 4.85
CA LEU A 96 8.21 -6.66 4.85
C LEU A 96 7.10 -6.71 5.91
N MET A 97 6.40 -7.84 6.04
CA MET A 97 5.38 -8.01 7.07
C MET A 97 5.98 -7.88 8.48
N GLU A 98 7.12 -8.50 8.72
CA GLU A 98 7.84 -8.41 10.00
C GLU A 98 8.25 -6.97 10.33
N ASP A 99 8.79 -6.24 9.36
CA ASP A 99 9.17 -4.84 9.53
C ASP A 99 7.96 -3.95 9.84
N LEU A 100 6.88 -4.11 9.09
CA LEU A 100 5.63 -3.37 9.33
C LEU A 100 5.05 -3.67 10.71
N TYR A 101 5.06 -4.93 11.14
CA TYR A 101 4.58 -5.31 12.45
C TYR A 101 5.44 -4.72 13.59
N LYS A 102 6.76 -4.78 13.47
CA LYS A 102 7.69 -4.17 14.42
C LYS A 102 7.50 -2.65 14.51
N CYS A 103 7.34 -1.99 13.37
CA CYS A 103 7.03 -0.55 13.32
C CYS A 103 5.71 -0.23 14.01
N ARG A 104 4.69 -1.04 13.81
CA ARG A 104 3.39 -0.89 14.48
C ARG A 104 3.52 -1.00 16.00
N VAL A 105 4.20 -2.05 16.50
CA VAL A 105 4.42 -2.26 17.93
C VAL A 105 5.21 -1.08 18.55
N ALA A 106 6.27 -0.64 17.87
CA ALA A 106 7.05 0.51 18.32
C ALA A 106 6.23 1.81 18.36
N LEU A 107 5.39 2.05 17.36
CA LEU A 107 4.52 3.22 17.30
C LEU A 107 3.47 3.17 18.42
N GLU A 108 2.83 2.04 18.64
CA GLU A 108 1.87 1.84 19.74
C GLU A 108 2.51 2.10 21.10
N ALA A 109 3.73 1.62 21.33
CA ALA A 109 4.47 1.88 22.56
C ALA A 109 4.77 3.37 22.76
N VAL A 110 5.16 4.10 21.69
CA VAL A 110 5.38 5.55 21.75
C VAL A 110 4.07 6.29 22.07
N ILE A 111 2.98 5.93 21.41
CA ILE A 111 1.66 6.53 21.65
C ILE A 111 1.21 6.30 23.09
N GLU A 112 1.37 5.10 23.60
CA GLU A 112 1.00 4.76 24.99
C GLU A 112 1.85 5.56 25.98
N SER A 113 3.15 5.69 25.77
CA SER A 113 4.04 6.49 26.60
C SER A 113 3.69 7.99 26.61
N LEU A 114 3.03 8.49 25.58
CA LEU A 114 2.53 9.86 25.46
C LEU A 114 1.10 10.06 26.00
N GLY A 115 0.54 9.08 26.70
CA GLY A 115 -0.79 9.14 27.28
C GLY A 115 -1.92 8.68 26.36
N GLY A 116 -1.58 8.01 25.25
CA GLY A 116 -2.54 7.45 24.31
C GLY A 116 -3.14 8.46 23.33
N LEU A 117 -3.64 7.97 22.22
CA LEU A 117 -4.53 8.66 21.29
C LEU A 117 -5.86 7.91 21.27
N GLU A 118 -6.99 8.60 21.19
CA GLU A 118 -8.33 7.98 21.26
C GLU A 118 -8.54 6.95 20.14
N ASP A 119 -7.96 7.15 18.96
CA ASP A 119 -7.89 6.13 17.92
C ASP A 119 -6.67 6.35 17.01
N PRO A 120 -5.50 5.79 17.35
CA PRO A 120 -4.26 6.06 16.60
C PRO A 120 -4.23 5.44 15.21
N LEU A 121 -5.19 4.58 14.85
CA LEU A 121 -5.16 3.85 13.57
C LEU A 121 -6.03 4.48 12.49
N VAL A 122 -6.99 5.33 12.84
CA VAL A 122 -7.94 5.90 11.87
C VAL A 122 -7.31 7.02 11.04
N ASP A 123 -6.40 7.79 11.62
CA ASP A 123 -5.79 8.96 10.97
C ASP A 123 -4.38 8.72 10.41
N LEU A 124 -3.85 7.49 10.50
CA LEU A 124 -2.50 7.15 10.06
C LEU A 124 -2.21 7.37 8.57
N PRO A 125 -3.13 7.16 7.62
CA PRO A 125 -2.88 7.41 6.21
C PRO A 125 -2.54 8.88 5.88
N ASP A 126 -3.03 9.81 6.68
CA ASP A 126 -2.80 11.24 6.50
C ASP A 126 -1.61 11.78 7.32
N LEU A 127 -1.06 10.96 8.21
CA LEU A 127 0.11 11.31 9.00
C LEU A 127 1.40 11.22 8.17
N LYS A 128 1.66 12.23 7.36
CA LYS A 128 3.03 12.49 6.89
C LYS A 128 3.94 12.68 8.11
N ALA A 129 5.23 12.34 7.99
CA ALA A 129 6.20 12.45 9.10
C ALA A 129 6.13 13.83 9.82
N LYS A 130 5.74 14.88 9.10
CA LYS A 130 5.50 16.23 9.62
C LYS A 130 4.29 16.31 10.56
N GLY A 131 3.22 15.56 10.29
CA GLY A 131 2.03 15.48 11.13
C GLY A 131 2.27 14.70 12.42
N VAL A 132 3.06 13.63 12.37
CA VAL A 132 3.47 12.87 13.57
C VAL A 132 4.28 13.75 14.51
N ARG A 133 5.25 14.50 13.98
CA ARG A 133 6.06 15.44 14.79
C ARG A 133 5.21 16.53 15.44
N ALA A 134 4.24 17.09 14.72
CA ALA A 134 3.31 18.09 15.25
C ALA A 134 2.42 17.50 16.36
N LEU A 135 1.96 16.28 16.19
CA LEU A 135 1.15 15.55 17.17
C LEU A 135 1.95 15.30 18.48
N ILE A 136 3.19 14.84 18.35
CA ILE A 136 4.08 14.60 19.47
C ILE A 136 4.35 15.91 20.23
N ARG A 137 4.68 16.99 19.53
CA ARG A 137 4.88 18.31 20.14
C ARG A 137 3.67 18.80 20.89
N ARG A 138 2.47 18.64 20.31
CA ARG A 138 1.21 19.06 20.95
C ARG A 138 0.95 18.29 22.25
N LYS A 139 1.24 17.00 22.27
CA LYS A 139 1.11 16.17 23.49
C LYS A 139 2.11 16.59 24.56
N LEU A 140 3.36 16.84 24.20
CA LEU A 140 4.41 17.25 25.15
C LEU A 140 4.20 18.68 25.72
N SER A 141 3.48 19.55 25.02
CA SER A 141 3.20 20.91 25.46
C SER A 141 1.95 21.02 26.36
N ASN A 142 1.17 19.95 26.49
CA ASN A 142 -0.01 19.92 27.34
C ASN A 142 0.24 19.22 28.71
N GLU A 143 1.47 18.85 29.01
CA GLU A 143 1.96 18.44 30.32
C GLU A 143 2.57 19.65 31.06
#